data_b32aa5f8f24daa256d7bd9c95928473e
#
_entry.id   b32aa5f8f24daa256d7bd9c95928473e
#
_cell.length_a   1.000
_cell.length_b   1.000
_cell.length_c   1.000
_cell.angle_alpha   90.00
_cell.angle_beta   90.00
_cell.angle_gamma   90.00
#
_symmetry.space_group_name_H-M   'P 1'
#
loop_
_entity.id
_entity.type
_entity.pdbx_description
1 polymer ?
#
loop_
_entity_poly.entity_id
_entity_poly.type
_entity_poly.pdbx_seq_one_letter_code
_entity_poly.pdbx_strand_id
1 'polypeptide(L)' 'MSRGELVRLRIKELAAREGWTLKEVSDRSGVPYSTIKTYAVSPGMTMADLAALIRLARAFDVLIEDLFEVIEDK' A
#
# COMPACT_ATOMS: atom_id res chain seq x y z
N MET A 1 -7.62 -14.56 -22.84
CA MET A 1 -8.23 -14.08 -21.66
C MET A 1 -7.23 -13.63 -20.64
N SER A 2 -7.52 -12.56 -20.04
CA SER A 2 -6.60 -11.98 -19.09
C SER A 2 -6.58 -12.74 -17.76
N ARG A 3 -5.43 -12.93 -17.19
CA ARG A 3 -5.33 -13.48 -15.88
C ARG A 3 -5.53 -12.47 -14.82
N GLY A 4 -5.63 -11.22 -15.19
CA GLY A 4 -5.67 -10.17 -14.22
C GLY A 4 -4.29 -9.89 -13.69
N GLU A 5 -4.13 -8.72 -13.17
CA GLU A 5 -2.88 -8.29 -12.58
C GLU A 5 -3.05 -8.22 -11.07
N LEU A 6 -2.01 -8.61 -10.37
CA LEU A 6 -1.95 -8.49 -8.92
C LEU A 6 -1.10 -7.30 -8.57
N VAL A 7 -1.48 -6.62 -7.52
CA VAL A 7 -0.77 -5.43 -7.05
C VAL A 7 -0.31 -5.69 -5.63
N ARG A 8 0.95 -5.43 -5.35
CA ARG A 8 1.49 -5.51 -4.00
C ARG A 8 1.85 -4.11 -3.53
N LEU A 9 1.32 -3.72 -2.41
CA LEU A 9 1.61 -2.41 -1.86
C LEU A 9 2.93 -2.44 -1.08
N ARG A 10 3.71 -1.38 -1.25
CA ARG A 10 5.05 -1.30 -0.67
C ARG A 10 5.04 -0.61 0.68
N ILE A 11 4.02 -0.88 1.48
CA ILE A 11 3.84 -0.17 2.75
C ILE A 11 4.97 -0.45 3.72
N LYS A 12 5.39 -1.71 3.85
CA LYS A 12 6.45 -2.06 4.79
C LYS A 12 7.77 -1.40 4.40
N GLU A 13 8.08 -1.41 3.11
CA GLU A 13 9.32 -0.80 2.62
C GLU A 13 9.33 0.70 2.85
N LEU A 14 8.22 1.35 2.55
CA LEU A 14 8.13 2.80 2.72
C LEU A 14 8.11 3.18 4.19
N ALA A 15 7.43 2.40 5.02
CA ALA A 15 7.42 2.66 6.46
C ALA A 15 8.83 2.50 7.04
N ALA A 16 9.55 1.46 6.61
CA ALA A 16 10.91 1.24 7.07
C ALA A 16 11.83 2.40 6.65
N ARG A 17 11.65 2.90 5.45
CA ARG A 17 12.42 4.04 4.96
C ARG A 17 12.23 5.27 5.87
N GLU A 18 10.99 5.47 6.34
CA GLU A 18 10.69 6.62 7.19
C GLU A 18 10.95 6.34 8.67
N GLY A 19 11.21 5.10 9.03
CA GLY A 19 11.34 4.73 10.44
C GLY A 19 10.00 4.67 11.16
N TRP A 20 8.91 4.41 10.45
CA TRP A 20 7.57 4.38 11.03
C TRP A 20 7.10 2.96 11.26
N THR A 21 6.33 2.79 12.35
CA THR A 21 5.58 1.55 12.55
C THR A 21 4.32 1.63 11.68
N LEU A 22 3.66 0.47 11.50
CA LEU A 22 2.39 0.48 10.76
C LEU A 22 1.34 1.32 11.46
N LYS A 23 1.39 1.38 12.79
CA LYS A 23 0.48 2.23 13.55
C LYS A 23 0.69 3.70 13.20
N GLU A 24 1.95 4.09 13.09
CA GLU A 24 2.26 5.47 12.69
C GLU A 24 1.81 5.76 11.28
N VAL A 25 1.93 4.80 10.38
CA VAL A 25 1.42 4.96 9.02
C VAL A 25 -0.07 5.23 9.06
N SER A 26 -0.80 4.49 9.91
CA SER A 26 -2.23 4.72 10.08
C SER A 26 -2.50 6.12 10.60
N ASP A 27 -1.78 6.52 11.63
CA ASP A 27 -2.00 7.84 12.23
C ASP A 27 -1.72 8.96 11.25
N ARG A 28 -0.66 8.82 10.46
CA ARG A 28 -0.25 9.89 9.54
C ARG A 28 -1.09 9.95 8.28
N SER A 29 -1.59 8.81 7.82
CA SER A 29 -2.36 8.74 6.59
C SER A 29 -3.85 8.92 6.80
N GLY A 30 -4.33 8.63 8.00
CA GLY A 30 -5.76 8.61 8.27
C GLY A 30 -6.44 7.35 7.77
N VAL A 31 -5.67 6.37 7.33
CA VAL A 31 -6.22 5.08 6.89
C VAL A 31 -6.31 4.16 8.10
N PRO A 32 -7.43 3.45 8.30
CA PRO A 32 -7.57 2.59 9.47
C PRO A 32 -6.44 1.58 9.58
N TYR A 33 -6.02 1.32 10.79
CA TYR A 33 -4.91 0.42 11.05
C TYR A 33 -5.17 -0.99 10.50
N SER A 34 -6.40 -1.48 10.62
CA SER A 34 -6.73 -2.81 10.10
C SER A 34 -6.54 -2.87 8.59
N THR A 35 -6.87 -1.80 7.89
CA THR A 35 -6.65 -1.72 6.45
C THR A 35 -5.16 -1.70 6.14
N ILE A 36 -4.39 -0.92 6.89
CA ILE A 36 -2.95 -0.86 6.73
C ILE A 36 -2.33 -2.25 6.89
N LYS A 37 -2.74 -2.97 7.94
CA LYS A 37 -2.22 -4.31 8.18
C LYS A 37 -2.54 -5.26 7.03
N THR A 38 -3.78 -5.22 6.55
CA THR A 38 -4.19 -6.08 5.45
C THR A 38 -3.36 -5.79 4.20
N TYR A 39 -3.20 -4.51 3.88
CA TYR A 39 -2.45 -4.12 2.70
C TYR A 39 -0.97 -4.47 2.83
N ALA A 40 -0.42 -4.33 4.03
CA ALA A 40 1.00 -4.55 4.24
C ALA A 40 1.40 -6.02 4.11
N VAL A 41 0.50 -6.95 4.48
CA VAL A 41 0.84 -8.36 4.47
C VAL A 41 0.36 -9.09 3.21
N SER A 42 -0.45 -8.45 2.38
CA SER A 42 -0.96 -9.11 1.20
C SER A 42 0.15 -9.32 0.18
N PRO A 43 0.37 -10.54 -0.29
CA PRO A 43 1.39 -10.78 -1.32
C PRO A 43 0.94 -10.28 -2.70
N GLY A 44 -0.35 -10.02 -2.86
CA GLY A 44 -0.89 -9.48 -4.08
C GLY A 44 -2.39 -9.33 -3.94
N MET A 45 -2.94 -8.31 -4.55
CA MET A 45 -4.37 -8.06 -4.48
C MET A 45 -4.84 -7.51 -5.81
N THR A 46 -6.13 -7.68 -6.09
CA THR A 46 -6.72 -7.17 -7.32
C THR A 46 -7.49 -5.89 -7.11
N MET A 47 -7.76 -5.54 -5.85
CA MET A 47 -8.54 -4.35 -5.53
C MET A 47 -7.97 -3.68 -4.28
N ALA A 48 -8.04 -2.37 -4.27
CA ALA A 48 -7.73 -1.58 -3.10
C ALA A 48 -8.55 -0.30 -3.18
N ASP A 49 -8.82 0.29 -2.02
CA ASP A 49 -9.57 1.54 -1.96
C ASP A 49 -8.69 2.68 -2.47
N LEU A 50 -9.12 3.31 -3.55
CA LEU A 50 -8.36 4.38 -4.17
C LEU A 50 -8.13 5.55 -3.20
N ALA A 51 -9.13 5.88 -2.40
CA ALA A 51 -8.97 6.97 -1.43
C ALA A 51 -7.89 6.63 -0.41
N ALA A 52 -7.83 5.38 0.02
CA ALA A 52 -6.78 4.95 0.94
C ALA A 52 -5.41 5.05 0.28
N LEU A 53 -5.30 4.67 -0.99
CA LEU A 53 -4.03 4.77 -1.70
C LEU A 53 -3.56 6.21 -1.82
N ILE A 54 -4.48 7.12 -2.11
CA ILE A 54 -4.13 8.54 -2.20
C ILE A 54 -3.61 9.05 -0.86
N ARG A 55 -4.28 8.68 0.23
CA ARG A 55 -3.85 9.10 1.56
C ARG A 55 -2.48 8.54 1.91
N LEU A 56 -2.24 7.27 1.58
CA LEU A 56 -0.95 6.66 1.83
C LEU A 56 0.16 7.33 1.02
N ALA A 57 -0.10 7.60 -0.26
CA ALA A 57 0.89 8.26 -1.11
C ALA A 57 1.25 9.63 -0.56
N ARG A 58 0.25 10.37 -0.08
CA ARG A 58 0.49 11.68 0.52
C ARG A 58 1.29 11.58 1.81
N ALA A 59 0.96 10.59 2.64
CA ALA A 59 1.66 10.43 3.91
C ALA A 59 3.12 10.10 3.70
N PHE A 60 3.43 9.28 2.71
CA PHE A 60 4.80 8.92 2.38
C PHE A 60 5.49 9.91 1.46
N ASP A 61 4.74 10.89 0.94
CA ASP A 61 5.25 11.89 0.00
C ASP A 61 5.84 11.23 -1.24
N VAL A 62 5.06 10.33 -1.82
CA VAL A 62 5.44 9.63 -3.05
C VAL A 62 4.28 9.69 -4.02
N LEU A 63 4.56 9.38 -5.28
CA LEU A 63 3.51 9.25 -6.27
C LEU A 63 2.76 7.94 -6.03
N ILE A 64 1.50 7.89 -6.48
CA ILE A 64 0.71 6.67 -6.29
C ILE A 64 1.41 5.49 -6.95
N GLU A 65 2.00 5.67 -8.13
CA GLU A 65 2.66 4.57 -8.81
C GLU A 65 3.91 4.09 -8.08
N ASP A 66 4.45 4.88 -7.16
CA ASP A 66 5.58 4.45 -6.34
C ASP A 66 5.14 3.69 -5.10
N LEU A 67 3.84 3.68 -4.85
CA LEU A 67 3.28 3.05 -3.67
C LEU A 67 3.12 1.54 -3.84
N PHE A 68 3.06 1.07 -5.06
CA PHE A 68 2.79 -0.33 -5.33
C PHE A 68 3.65 -0.83 -6.49
N GLU A 69 3.68 -2.14 -6.62
CA GLU A 69 4.26 -2.76 -7.79
C GLU A 69 3.27 -3.75 -8.38
N VAL A 70 3.31 -3.90 -9.68
CA VAL A 70 2.44 -4.84 -10.38
C VAL A 70 3.16 -6.17 -10.45
N ILE A 71 2.48 -7.21 -10.03
CA ILE A 71 3.01 -8.57 -10.05
C ILE A 71 2.26 -9.31 -11.12
N GLU A 72 2.96 -9.75 -12.14
CA GLU A 72 2.32 -10.49 -13.21
C GLU A 72 2.17 -11.95 -12.81
N ASP A 73 0.98 -12.45 -13.05
CA ASP A 73 0.70 -13.85 -12.80
C ASP A 73 1.03 -14.65 -14.04
N LYS A 74 1.93 -15.57 -13.92
CA LYS A 74 2.36 -16.38 -15.05
C LYS A 74 1.69 -17.75 -15.06
#